data_9e2563bb006ab2cefc43181fe71ef663
#
_entry.id   9e2563bb006ab2cefc43181fe71ef663
#
_cell.length_a   1.000
_cell.length_b   1.000
_cell.length_c   1.000
_cell.angle_alpha   90.00
_cell.angle_beta   90.00
_cell.angle_gamma   90.00
#
_symmetry.space_group_name_H-M   'P 1'
#
loop_
_entity.id
_entity.type
_entity.pdbx_description
1 polymer ?
#
loop_
_entity_poly.entity_id
_entity_poly.type
_entity_poly.pdbx_seq_one_letter_code
_entity_poly.pdbx_strand_id
1 'polypeptide(L)'
;MLVLLISLVLSSVTRAEQMTTRDAPMATLLGFFDALSVENYPHSNMQDWVTDDFLIFEMGQAFSWDDFAAFLAEASYDTWVSTEWRLSEARVSLTEGAAHISYVNRGEFVYPDPDNPGQQLKESNMWLESVYLINEEGQFRIKFLQSDNVSRVVESLP
;
A
#
# COMPACT_ATOMS: atom_id res chain seq x y z
N MET A 1 26.46 -3.97 55.01
CA MET A 1 25.53 -2.95 54.49
C MET A 1 25.84 -2.76 53.01
N LEU A 2 25.20 -3.51 52.16
CA LEU A 2 25.37 -3.43 50.71
C LEU A 2 24.08 -3.87 50.05
N VAL A 3 23.16 -2.95 49.84
CA VAL A 3 21.97 -3.13 48.98
C VAL A 3 21.66 -1.77 48.38
N LEU A 4 21.50 -1.72 47.10
CA LEU A 4 20.84 -0.78 46.19
C LEU A 4 21.74 -0.30 45.05
N LEU A 5 21.66 -1.01 43.94
CA LEU A 5 21.91 -0.43 42.60
C LEU A 5 21.48 -1.43 41.53
N ILE A 6 20.19 -1.76 41.43
CA ILE A 6 19.59 -2.42 40.26
C ILE A 6 18.17 -1.89 40.12
N SER A 7 17.93 -0.76 39.45
CA SER A 7 16.59 -0.31 39.09
C SER A 7 16.59 0.86 38.08
N LEU A 8 17.40 0.84 37.03
CA LEU A 8 17.35 1.94 36.05
C LEU A 8 17.62 1.52 34.59
N VAL A 9 17.47 0.26 34.22
CA VAL A 9 17.72 -0.17 32.84
C VAL A 9 16.43 -0.64 32.10
N LEU A 10 15.30 -0.79 32.76
CA LEU A 10 14.08 -1.38 32.14
C LEU A 10 13.18 -0.39 31.39
N SER A 11 13.40 0.91 31.47
CA SER A 11 12.45 1.89 30.89
C SER A 11 12.78 2.35 29.47
N SER A 12 13.96 2.07 28.95
CA SER A 12 14.38 2.52 27.61
C SER A 12 14.09 1.50 26.48
N VAL A 13 14.01 0.24 26.83
CA VAL A 13 13.79 -0.85 25.85
C VAL A 13 12.35 -0.83 25.31
N THR A 14 11.37 -0.58 26.16
CA THR A 14 9.95 -0.61 25.77
C THR A 14 9.53 0.51 24.81
N ARG A 15 10.20 1.64 24.81
CA ARG A 15 9.84 2.76 23.92
C ARG A 15 10.43 2.63 22.51
N ALA A 16 11.59 2.01 22.39
CA ALA A 16 12.22 1.71 21.10
C ALA A 16 11.51 0.53 20.40
N GLU A 17 11.10 -0.50 21.13
CA GLU A 17 10.31 -1.61 20.60
C GLU A 17 8.89 -1.17 20.16
N GLN A 18 8.25 -0.23 20.86
CA GLN A 18 6.95 0.32 20.44
C GLN A 18 7.05 1.23 19.21
N MET A 19 8.17 1.90 18.95
CA MET A 19 8.36 2.67 17.72
C MET A 19 8.58 1.75 16.52
N THR A 20 9.33 0.66 16.67
CA THR A 20 9.54 -0.32 15.61
C THR A 20 8.27 -1.08 15.24
N THR A 21 7.35 -1.32 16.15
CA THR A 21 6.10 -2.04 15.87
C THR A 21 5.06 -1.23 15.08
N ARG A 22 5.05 0.10 15.17
CA ARG A 22 4.13 0.95 14.38
C ARG A 22 4.62 1.23 12.98
N ASP A 23 5.92 1.26 12.77
CA ASP A 23 6.52 1.55 11.48
C ASP A 23 6.48 0.34 10.54
N ALA A 24 6.48 -0.88 11.08
CA ALA A 24 6.48 -2.10 10.28
C ALA A 24 5.25 -2.26 9.36
N PRO A 25 3.97 -2.08 9.82
CA PRO A 25 2.82 -2.16 8.92
C PRO A 25 2.80 -1.01 7.90
N MET A 26 3.31 0.20 8.25
CA MET A 26 3.45 1.28 7.28
C MET A 26 4.51 0.96 6.22
N ALA A 27 5.62 0.33 6.61
CA ALA A 27 6.64 -0.12 5.64
C ALA A 27 6.08 -1.14 4.67
N THR A 28 5.24 -2.08 5.12
CA THR A 28 4.54 -3.02 4.24
C THR A 28 3.62 -2.30 3.26
N LEU A 29 2.82 -1.34 3.72
CA LEU A 29 1.91 -0.57 2.87
C LEU A 29 2.68 0.24 1.82
N LEU A 30 3.76 0.91 2.20
CA LEU A 30 4.60 1.67 1.28
C LEU A 30 5.30 0.75 0.28
N GLY A 31 5.79 -0.41 0.72
CA GLY A 31 6.41 -1.41 -0.14
C GLY A 31 5.43 -2.00 -1.15
N PHE A 32 4.16 -2.19 -0.78
CA PHE A 32 3.10 -2.62 -1.69
C PHE A 32 2.91 -1.62 -2.84
N PHE A 33 2.78 -0.32 -2.55
CA PHE A 33 2.62 0.70 -3.59
C PHE A 33 3.89 0.92 -4.41
N ASP A 34 5.07 0.81 -3.81
CA ASP A 34 6.34 0.84 -4.53
C ASP A 34 6.45 -0.34 -5.52
N ALA A 35 6.10 -1.55 -5.08
CA ALA A 35 6.08 -2.73 -5.91
C ALA A 35 5.02 -2.66 -7.03
N LEU A 36 3.91 -1.95 -6.79
CA LEU A 36 2.83 -1.73 -7.76
C LEU A 36 3.18 -0.64 -8.78
N SER A 37 4.16 0.22 -8.53
CA SER A 37 4.53 1.26 -9.50
C SER A 37 5.02 0.64 -10.81
N VAL A 38 4.75 1.30 -11.96
CA VAL A 38 5.07 0.74 -13.29
C VAL A 38 6.56 0.51 -13.49
N GLU A 39 7.41 1.23 -12.78
CA GLU A 39 8.86 1.06 -12.81
C GLU A 39 9.28 -0.31 -12.23
N ASN A 40 8.50 -0.84 -11.30
CA ASN A 40 8.79 -2.09 -10.60
C ASN A 40 7.89 -3.24 -11.07
N TYR A 41 6.66 -2.96 -11.43
CA TYR A 41 5.71 -3.93 -11.97
C TYR A 41 6.03 -4.20 -13.47
N PRO A 42 5.97 -5.44 -13.99
CA PRO A 42 5.58 -6.70 -13.34
C PRO A 42 6.74 -7.48 -12.70
N HIS A 43 7.92 -6.87 -12.55
CA HIS A 43 9.12 -7.55 -12.05
C HIS A 43 9.15 -7.74 -10.53
N SER A 44 8.28 -7.01 -9.82
CA SER A 44 8.14 -7.13 -8.37
C SER A 44 7.36 -8.38 -7.98
N ASN A 45 7.74 -8.98 -6.85
CA ASN A 45 6.95 -10.05 -6.26
C ASN A 45 5.88 -9.45 -5.32
N MET A 46 4.71 -9.17 -5.86
CA MET A 46 3.60 -8.61 -5.09
C MET A 46 3.13 -9.50 -3.94
N GLN A 47 3.35 -10.83 -4.06
CA GLN A 47 3.01 -11.79 -3.00
C GLN A 47 3.87 -11.62 -1.73
N ASP A 48 4.99 -10.91 -1.80
CA ASP A 48 5.76 -10.58 -0.60
C ASP A 48 5.03 -9.59 0.31
N TRP A 49 4.09 -8.83 -0.22
CA TRP A 49 3.36 -7.75 0.47
C TRP A 49 1.95 -8.14 0.90
N VAL A 50 1.38 -9.17 0.29
CA VAL A 50 0.00 -9.61 0.52
C VAL A 50 -0.04 -11.04 1.04
N THR A 51 -1.17 -11.43 1.69
CA THR A 51 -1.41 -12.81 2.09
C THR A 51 -1.90 -13.65 0.92
N ASP A 52 -1.82 -14.98 1.02
CA ASP A 52 -2.33 -15.90 -0.01
C ASP A 52 -3.83 -15.74 -0.27
N ASP A 53 -4.59 -15.29 0.73
CA ASP A 53 -6.03 -15.03 0.65
C ASP A 53 -6.34 -13.53 0.60
N PHE A 54 -5.43 -12.73 0.04
CA PHE A 54 -5.62 -11.30 -0.18
C PHE A 54 -6.90 -10.99 -0.94
N LEU A 55 -7.60 -9.95 -0.48
CA LEU A 55 -8.80 -9.43 -1.10
C LEU A 55 -8.74 -7.90 -1.18
N ILE A 56 -9.07 -7.35 -2.34
CA ILE A 56 -9.27 -5.91 -2.51
C ILE A 56 -10.69 -5.62 -2.96
N PHE A 57 -11.32 -4.62 -2.35
CA PHE A 57 -12.54 -4.01 -2.86
C PHE A 57 -12.17 -2.72 -3.60
N GLU A 58 -12.35 -2.73 -4.90
CA GLU A 58 -12.03 -1.64 -5.80
C GLU A 58 -13.13 -1.50 -6.85
N MET A 59 -13.54 -0.27 -7.17
CA MET A 59 -14.53 0.03 -8.21
C MET A 59 -15.85 -0.75 -8.08
N GLY A 60 -16.27 -1.04 -6.84
CA GLY A 60 -17.50 -1.80 -6.56
C GLY A 60 -17.39 -3.30 -6.80
N GLN A 61 -16.20 -3.83 -7.01
CA GLN A 61 -15.91 -5.24 -7.22
C GLN A 61 -14.99 -5.78 -6.12
N ALA A 62 -14.98 -7.09 -5.96
CA ALA A 62 -14.07 -7.81 -5.10
C ALA A 62 -13.08 -8.58 -5.98
N PHE A 63 -11.79 -8.36 -5.77
CA PHE A 63 -10.72 -9.03 -6.50
C PHE A 63 -9.83 -9.80 -5.53
N SER A 64 -9.51 -11.05 -5.86
CA SER A 64 -8.31 -11.73 -5.37
C SER A 64 -7.08 -11.07 -5.99
N TRP A 65 -5.88 -11.49 -5.57
CA TRP A 65 -4.67 -11.01 -6.23
C TRP A 65 -4.64 -11.36 -7.73
N ASP A 66 -5.03 -12.59 -8.09
CA ASP A 66 -5.04 -13.04 -9.49
C ASP A 66 -6.05 -12.25 -10.34
N ASP A 67 -7.24 -11.96 -9.79
CA ASP A 67 -8.25 -11.12 -10.46
C ASP A 67 -7.75 -9.67 -10.65
N PHE A 68 -7.06 -9.12 -9.64
CA PHE A 68 -6.51 -7.77 -9.72
C PHE A 68 -5.34 -7.70 -10.72
N ALA A 69 -4.48 -8.71 -10.76
CA ALA A 69 -3.43 -8.82 -11.77
C ALA A 69 -3.99 -8.93 -13.18
N ALA A 70 -5.08 -9.70 -13.37
CA ALA A 70 -5.78 -9.76 -14.65
C ALA A 70 -6.39 -8.41 -15.06
N PHE A 71 -6.99 -7.68 -14.12
CA PHE A 71 -7.49 -6.33 -14.33
C PHE A 71 -6.39 -5.35 -14.77
N LEU A 72 -5.21 -5.40 -14.13
CA LEU A 72 -4.06 -4.58 -14.53
C LEU A 72 -3.57 -4.94 -15.95
N ALA A 73 -3.55 -6.22 -16.29
CA ALA A 73 -3.18 -6.68 -17.62
C ALA A 73 -4.17 -6.21 -18.70
N GLU A 74 -5.48 -6.25 -18.43
CA GLU A 74 -6.52 -5.73 -19.33
C GLU A 74 -6.38 -4.21 -19.54
N ALA A 75 -5.96 -3.48 -18.52
CA ALA A 75 -5.68 -2.05 -18.60
C ALA A 75 -4.36 -1.74 -19.31
N SER A 76 -3.61 -2.76 -19.79
CA SER A 76 -2.27 -2.62 -20.37
C SER A 76 -1.33 -1.83 -19.46
N TYR A 77 -1.40 -2.09 -18.16
CA TYR A 77 -0.69 -1.35 -17.11
C TYR A 77 0.83 -1.35 -17.32
N ASP A 78 1.39 -2.41 -17.88
CA ASP A 78 2.80 -2.54 -18.24
C ASP A 78 3.27 -1.58 -19.34
N THR A 79 2.33 -0.92 -20.04
CA THR A 79 2.62 0.11 -21.07
C THR A 79 2.55 1.53 -20.54
N TRP A 80 2.14 1.71 -19.28
CA TRP A 80 2.04 3.04 -18.69
C TRP A 80 3.43 3.68 -18.54
N VAL A 81 3.48 5.01 -18.65
CA VAL A 81 4.71 5.78 -18.68
C VAL A 81 5.23 6.06 -17.27
N SER A 82 4.31 6.38 -16.36
CA SER A 82 4.65 6.61 -14.94
C SER A 82 3.45 6.42 -14.04
N THR A 83 3.74 6.02 -12.80
CA THR A 83 2.81 6.04 -11.69
C THR A 83 3.46 6.73 -10.51
N GLU A 84 2.72 7.58 -9.82
CA GLU A 84 3.15 8.21 -8.58
C GLU A 84 2.07 8.04 -7.51
N TRP A 85 2.45 7.47 -6.37
CA TRP A 85 1.57 7.26 -5.24
C TRP A 85 1.97 8.15 -4.07
N ARG A 86 1.01 8.85 -3.47
CA ARG A 86 1.24 9.72 -2.32
C ARG A 86 0.23 9.41 -1.22
N LEU A 87 0.71 8.71 -0.18
CA LEU A 87 -0.08 8.37 0.99
C LEU A 87 0.04 9.50 2.03
N SER A 88 -1.09 9.90 2.58
CA SER A 88 -1.18 10.96 3.59
C SER A 88 -2.25 10.65 4.62
N GLU A 89 -2.24 11.38 5.74
CA GLU A 89 -3.24 11.29 6.81
C GLU A 89 -3.39 9.87 7.41
N ALA A 90 -2.31 9.08 7.37
CA ALA A 90 -2.32 7.71 7.82
C ALA A 90 -2.58 7.61 9.34
N ARG A 91 -3.50 6.71 9.70
CA ARG A 91 -3.83 6.37 11.10
C ARG A 91 -3.65 4.87 11.29
N VAL A 92 -2.69 4.52 12.11
CA VAL A 92 -2.33 3.12 12.40
C VAL A 92 -2.94 2.70 13.73
N SER A 93 -3.71 1.62 13.70
CA SER A 93 -4.20 0.89 14.89
C SER A 93 -3.54 -0.47 14.93
N LEU A 94 -2.96 -0.83 16.06
CA LEU A 94 -2.25 -2.09 16.28
C LEU A 94 -2.98 -2.94 17.32
N THR A 95 -3.01 -4.24 17.06
CA THR A 95 -3.38 -5.29 18.01
C THR A 95 -2.29 -6.36 18.03
N GLU A 96 -2.40 -7.37 18.89
CA GLU A 96 -1.52 -8.53 18.85
C GLU A 96 -1.69 -9.28 17.52
N GLY A 97 -0.65 -9.30 16.72
CA GLY A 97 -0.63 -10.01 15.43
C GLY A 97 -1.37 -9.35 14.26
N ALA A 98 -1.92 -8.15 14.42
CA ALA A 98 -2.61 -7.45 13.32
C ALA A 98 -2.47 -5.93 13.39
N ALA A 99 -2.67 -5.29 12.24
CA ALA A 99 -2.74 -3.84 12.12
C ALA A 99 -3.88 -3.42 11.18
N HIS A 100 -4.42 -2.24 11.44
CA HIS A 100 -5.33 -1.55 10.53
C HIS A 100 -4.77 -0.16 10.25
N ILE A 101 -4.73 0.23 8.98
CA ILE A 101 -4.30 1.56 8.55
C ILE A 101 -5.41 2.16 7.71
N SER A 102 -5.90 3.35 8.07
CA SER A 102 -6.72 4.18 7.19
C SER A 102 -5.91 5.37 6.70
N TYR A 103 -6.06 5.75 5.44
CA TYR A 103 -5.25 6.81 4.83
C TYR A 103 -5.95 7.43 3.62
N VAL A 104 -5.42 8.58 3.20
CA VAL A 104 -5.74 9.19 1.91
C VAL A 104 -4.63 8.83 0.94
N ASN A 105 -4.98 8.25 -0.20
CA ASN A 105 -4.07 7.98 -1.29
C ASN A 105 -4.35 8.94 -2.45
N ARG A 106 -3.29 9.49 -3.05
CA ARG A 106 -3.36 10.26 -4.29
C ARG A 106 -2.44 9.62 -5.30
N GLY A 107 -3.01 9.29 -6.47
CA GLY A 107 -2.27 8.72 -7.60
C GLY A 107 -2.22 9.70 -8.75
N GLU A 108 -1.04 9.83 -9.38
CA GLU A 108 -0.88 10.47 -10.67
C GLU A 108 -0.31 9.45 -11.65
N PHE A 109 -0.97 9.28 -12.79
CA PHE A 109 -0.64 8.28 -13.79
C PHE A 109 -0.48 8.93 -15.15
N VAL A 110 0.49 8.48 -15.92
CA VAL A 110 0.65 8.85 -17.33
C VAL A 110 0.63 7.58 -18.14
N TYR A 111 -0.24 7.50 -19.12
CA TYR A 111 -0.42 6.33 -19.97
C TYR A 111 -0.77 6.71 -21.41
N PRO A 112 -0.54 5.80 -22.39
CA PRO A 112 -0.92 6.04 -23.78
C PRO A 112 -2.44 6.26 -23.91
N ASP A 113 -2.85 7.25 -24.70
CA ASP A 113 -4.28 7.46 -25.00
C ASP A 113 -4.78 6.32 -25.88
N PRO A 114 -5.75 5.51 -25.44
CA PRO A 114 -6.26 4.38 -26.21
C PRO A 114 -7.02 4.81 -27.48
N ASP A 115 -7.56 6.01 -27.49
CA ASP A 115 -8.37 6.54 -28.59
C ASP A 115 -7.54 7.36 -29.60
N ASN A 116 -6.39 7.86 -29.19
CA ASN A 116 -5.53 8.72 -30.01
C ASN A 116 -4.06 8.23 -30.00
N PRO A 117 -3.69 7.32 -30.93
CA PRO A 117 -2.32 6.79 -30.98
C PRO A 117 -1.24 7.88 -31.06
N GLY A 118 -0.26 7.77 -30.19
CA GLY A 118 0.86 8.72 -30.10
C GLY A 118 0.62 9.89 -29.12
N GLN A 119 -0.56 9.98 -28.52
CA GLN A 119 -0.87 10.90 -27.44
C GLN A 119 -0.81 10.17 -26.08
N GLN A 120 -0.74 10.95 -25.02
CA GLN A 120 -0.76 10.47 -23.65
C GLN A 120 -1.86 11.16 -22.85
N LEU A 121 -2.37 10.45 -21.87
CA LEU A 121 -3.27 10.97 -20.86
C LEU A 121 -2.56 11.06 -19.52
N LYS A 122 -2.86 12.11 -18.76
CA LYS A 122 -2.54 12.20 -17.34
C LYS A 122 -3.83 12.02 -16.55
N GLU A 123 -3.81 11.08 -15.65
CA GLU A 123 -4.91 10.83 -14.72
C GLU A 123 -4.47 11.15 -13.29
N SER A 124 -5.31 11.91 -12.59
CA SER A 124 -5.12 12.24 -11.17
C SER A 124 -6.31 11.71 -10.38
N ASN A 125 -6.03 10.92 -9.38
CA ASN A 125 -7.02 10.26 -8.53
C ASN A 125 -6.82 10.60 -7.07
N MET A 126 -7.90 10.50 -6.30
CA MET A 126 -7.87 10.49 -4.85
C MET A 126 -8.77 9.38 -4.34
N TRP A 127 -8.24 8.59 -3.41
CA TRP A 127 -8.97 7.52 -2.72
C TRP A 127 -8.97 7.73 -1.22
N LEU A 128 -10.06 7.29 -0.60
CA LEU A 128 -10.11 6.99 0.83
C LEU A 128 -9.92 5.49 0.97
N GLU A 129 -8.85 5.10 1.63
CA GLU A 129 -8.45 3.70 1.69
C GLU A 129 -8.24 3.21 3.11
N SER A 130 -8.38 1.92 3.28
CA SER A 130 -7.94 1.25 4.48
C SER A 130 -7.40 -0.15 4.18
N VAL A 131 -6.39 -0.55 4.95
CA VAL A 131 -5.83 -1.90 4.87
C VAL A 131 -5.90 -2.59 6.23
N TYR A 132 -6.18 -3.87 6.20
CA TYR A 132 -6.02 -4.77 7.31
C TYR A 132 -4.82 -5.68 7.03
N LEU A 133 -3.85 -5.65 7.94
CA LEU A 133 -2.63 -6.43 7.84
C LEU A 133 -2.59 -7.47 8.96
N ILE A 134 -2.03 -8.61 8.67
CA ILE A 134 -1.72 -9.64 9.68
C ILE A 134 -0.21 -9.85 9.74
N ASN A 135 0.27 -10.21 10.92
CA ASN A 135 1.67 -10.57 11.15
C ASN A 135 1.83 -12.07 10.92
N GLU A 136 2.51 -12.44 9.86
CA GLU A 136 2.91 -13.80 9.52
C GLU A 136 4.41 -13.95 9.77
N GLU A 137 4.77 -14.75 10.78
CA GLU A 137 6.17 -15.06 11.10
C GLU A 137 7.07 -13.83 11.33
N GLY A 138 6.52 -12.73 11.86
CA GLY A 138 7.25 -11.50 12.14
C GLY A 138 7.18 -10.44 11.03
N GLN A 139 6.54 -10.74 9.91
CA GLN A 139 6.33 -9.82 8.80
C GLN A 139 4.85 -9.48 8.66
N PHE A 140 4.51 -8.18 8.55
CA PHE A 140 3.16 -7.77 8.20
C PHE A 140 2.90 -7.98 6.71
N ARG A 141 1.71 -8.53 6.39
CA ARG A 141 1.21 -8.67 5.03
C ARG A 141 -0.22 -8.15 4.96
N ILE A 142 -0.58 -7.54 3.83
CA ILE A 142 -1.93 -7.02 3.60
C ILE A 142 -2.86 -8.20 3.31
N LYS A 143 -3.86 -8.37 4.17
CA LYS A 143 -4.92 -9.37 3.99
C LYS A 143 -6.13 -8.80 3.27
N PHE A 144 -6.44 -7.54 3.54
CA PHE A 144 -7.59 -6.87 2.94
C PHE A 144 -7.27 -5.41 2.66
N LEU A 145 -7.68 -4.92 1.49
CA LEU A 145 -7.63 -3.52 1.13
C LEU A 145 -9.02 -3.06 0.68
N GLN A 146 -9.50 -1.99 1.28
CA GLN A 146 -10.67 -1.25 0.82
C GLN A 146 -10.19 0.01 0.11
N SER A 147 -10.60 0.19 -1.14
CA SER A 147 -10.28 1.37 -1.95
C SER A 147 -11.59 2.02 -2.43
N ASP A 148 -11.76 3.30 -2.12
CA ASP A 148 -12.92 4.09 -2.49
C ASP A 148 -12.47 5.35 -3.24
N ASN A 149 -12.60 5.34 -4.57
CA ASN A 149 -12.23 6.46 -5.41
C ASN A 149 -13.24 7.60 -5.24
N VAL A 150 -12.78 8.73 -4.73
CA VAL A 150 -13.63 9.91 -4.44
C VAL A 150 -13.39 11.06 -5.42
N SER A 151 -12.35 11.00 -6.23
CA SER A 151 -12.05 12.00 -7.25
C SER A 151 -11.20 11.41 -8.37
N ARG A 152 -11.59 11.66 -9.62
CA ARG A 152 -10.83 11.28 -10.82
C ARG A 152 -10.87 12.41 -11.83
N VAL A 153 -9.71 12.82 -12.31
CA VAL A 153 -9.54 13.82 -13.38
C VAL A 153 -8.61 13.24 -14.44
N VAL A 154 -9.01 13.34 -15.71
CA VAL A 154 -8.19 12.88 -16.86
C VAL A 154 -7.98 14.05 -17.78
N GLU A 155 -6.73 14.28 -18.19
CA GLU A 155 -6.31 15.37 -19.06
C GLU A 155 -5.43 14.84 -20.20
N SER A 156 -5.60 15.36 -21.43
CA SER A 156 -4.69 15.05 -22.52
C SER A 156 -3.38 15.81 -22.34
N LEU A 157 -2.26 15.11 -22.49
CA LEU A 157 -0.95 15.72 -22.51
C LEU A 157 -0.65 16.23 -23.95
N PRO A 158 0.03 17.39 -24.07
CA PRO A 158 0.35 17.98 -25.36
C PRO A 158 1.36 17.16 -26.17
#